data_ddc699edb239b5f3f59824e38ebcf978
#
_entry.id   ddc699edb239b5f3f59824e38ebcf978
#
_cell.length_a   1.000
_cell.length_b   1.000
_cell.length_c   1.000
_cell.angle_alpha   90.00
_cell.angle_beta   90.00
_cell.angle_gamma   90.00
#
_symmetry.space_group_name_H-M   'P 1'
#
loop_
_entity.id
_entity.type
_entity.pdbx_description
1 polymer ?
#
loop_
_entity_poly.entity_id
_entity_poly.type
_entity_poly.pdbx_seq_one_letter_code
_entity_poly.pdbx_strand_id
1 'polypeptide(L)'
;MKQDYFDRVYEKTYRPLLRYAIVHLSDPFDAEDALQNVYVEFYRRIESRGHADVFAPQAYLMRMLKHEIVKRYAERTRRSAYETESYEESDAVDPVSVEELAMDRAMAEQVLKAAKSLSPDSYRVFVLYYGFGMTVAEIAKETMLGTEAVKSRLHRARAAVRKRLAVGQNQIRNE
;
A
#
# COMPACT_ATOMS: atom_id res chain seq x y z
N MET A 1 -9.70 -16.89 10.96
CA MET A 1 -9.75 -16.41 9.56
C MET A 1 -9.16 -15.02 9.37
N LYS A 2 -9.64 -13.96 10.05
CA LYS A 2 -9.04 -12.61 9.94
C LYS A 2 -7.65 -12.55 10.55
N GLN A 3 -7.46 -13.18 11.70
CA GLN A 3 -6.16 -13.29 12.38
C GLN A 3 -5.14 -14.01 11.49
N ASP A 4 -5.47 -15.19 10.97
CA ASP A 4 -4.56 -15.96 10.09
C ASP A 4 -4.13 -15.20 8.84
N TYR A 5 -5.02 -14.34 8.30
CA TYR A 5 -4.66 -13.46 7.19
C TYR A 5 -3.65 -12.39 7.62
N PHE A 6 -3.91 -11.75 8.76
CA PHE A 6 -3.01 -10.74 9.31
C PHE A 6 -1.63 -11.33 9.59
N ASP A 7 -1.57 -12.47 10.26
CA ASP A 7 -0.31 -13.13 10.65
C ASP A 7 0.55 -13.45 9.41
N ARG A 8 -0.06 -14.02 8.37
CA ARG A 8 0.63 -14.29 7.10
C ARG A 8 1.15 -13.03 6.40
N VAL A 9 0.37 -11.95 6.42
CA VAL A 9 0.80 -10.67 5.85
C VAL A 9 1.94 -10.08 6.69
N TYR A 10 1.82 -10.11 8.01
CA TYR A 10 2.84 -9.63 8.94
C TYR A 10 4.18 -10.34 8.72
N GLU A 11 4.19 -11.68 8.72
CA GLU A 11 5.41 -12.49 8.53
C GLU A 11 6.14 -12.14 7.22
N LYS A 12 5.38 -11.94 6.13
CA LYS A 12 5.95 -11.64 4.81
C LYS A 12 6.44 -10.21 4.66
N THR A 13 5.81 -9.27 5.34
CA THR A 13 6.04 -7.83 5.08
C THR A 13 6.85 -7.12 6.16
N TYR A 14 7.00 -7.71 7.35
CA TYR A 14 7.66 -7.04 8.48
C TYR A 14 9.10 -6.64 8.17
N ARG A 15 9.93 -7.60 7.71
CA ARG A 15 11.36 -7.34 7.45
C ARG A 15 11.61 -6.28 6.37
N PRO A 16 11.01 -6.37 5.18
CA PRO A 16 11.22 -5.36 4.14
C PRO A 16 10.70 -3.98 4.54
N LEU A 17 9.57 -3.90 5.24
CA LEU A 17 9.01 -2.63 5.71
C LEU A 17 9.86 -2.01 6.84
N LEU A 18 10.34 -2.83 7.80
CA LEU A 18 11.23 -2.35 8.85
C LEU A 18 12.53 -1.79 8.26
N ARG A 19 13.12 -2.48 7.30
CA ARG A 19 14.34 -2.03 6.61
C ARG A 19 14.11 -0.69 5.92
N TYR A 20 12.99 -0.55 5.21
CA TYR A 20 12.60 0.71 4.60
C TYR A 20 12.45 1.83 5.66
N ALA A 21 11.78 1.56 6.78
CA ALA A 21 11.58 2.52 7.85
C ALA A 21 12.92 2.98 8.48
N ILE A 22 13.86 2.04 8.74
CA ILE A 22 15.17 2.34 9.31
C ILE A 22 15.97 3.26 8.37
N VAL A 23 15.96 2.98 7.07
CA VAL A 23 16.67 3.80 6.08
C VAL A 23 16.15 5.24 6.08
N HIS A 24 14.83 5.42 6.21
CA HIS A 24 14.23 6.75 6.14
C HIS A 24 14.14 7.49 7.47
N LEU A 25 14.06 6.81 8.61
CA LEU A 25 13.93 7.47 9.93
C LEU A 25 15.24 7.57 10.71
N SER A 26 16.30 6.89 10.27
CA SER A 26 17.65 6.88 10.87
C SER A 26 17.70 6.40 12.33
N ASP A 27 16.60 6.42 13.06
CA ASP A 27 16.47 5.90 14.42
C ASP A 27 15.68 4.58 14.40
N PRO A 28 16.29 3.45 14.82
CA PRO A 28 15.60 2.15 14.87
C PRO A 28 14.34 2.14 15.73
N PHE A 29 14.30 2.88 16.83
CA PHE A 29 13.12 2.96 17.70
C PHE A 29 11.96 3.69 17.02
N ASP A 30 12.25 4.80 16.34
CA ASP A 30 11.27 5.51 15.55
C ASP A 30 10.76 4.68 14.38
N ALA A 31 11.63 3.88 13.76
CA ALA A 31 11.27 2.97 12.67
C ALA A 31 10.34 1.86 13.14
N GLU A 32 10.65 1.20 14.27
CA GLU A 32 9.79 0.18 14.85
C GLU A 32 8.44 0.75 15.27
N ASP A 33 8.41 1.91 15.92
CA ASP A 33 7.19 2.55 16.37
C ASP A 33 6.30 2.99 15.18
N ALA A 34 6.91 3.51 14.11
CA ALA A 34 6.19 3.82 12.86
C ALA A 34 5.56 2.56 12.27
N LEU A 35 6.31 1.47 12.24
CA LEU A 35 5.85 0.20 11.70
C LEU A 35 4.74 -0.43 12.56
N GLN A 36 4.85 -0.37 13.88
CA GLN A 36 3.81 -0.82 14.81
C GLN A 36 2.50 -0.05 14.57
N ASN A 37 2.56 1.26 14.44
CA ASN A 37 1.38 2.09 14.14
C ASN A 37 0.70 1.66 12.84
N VAL A 38 1.50 1.39 11.80
CA VAL A 38 1.00 0.90 10.51
C VAL A 38 0.28 -0.45 10.66
N TYR A 39 0.85 -1.40 11.39
CA TYR A 39 0.22 -2.71 11.58
C TYR A 39 -1.02 -2.66 12.47
N VAL A 40 -1.03 -1.83 13.50
CA VAL A 40 -2.22 -1.62 14.35
C VAL A 40 -3.37 -1.05 13.50
N GLU A 41 -3.09 -0.07 12.66
CA GLU A 41 -4.11 0.53 11.78
C GLU A 41 -4.58 -0.47 10.72
N PHE A 42 -3.67 -1.25 10.15
CA PHE A 42 -3.99 -2.32 9.21
C PHE A 42 -4.87 -3.39 9.85
N TYR A 43 -4.56 -3.83 11.06
CA TYR A 43 -5.36 -4.78 11.82
C TYR A 43 -6.78 -4.27 12.07
N ARG A 44 -6.90 -3.03 12.58
CA ARG A 44 -8.20 -2.38 12.78
C ARG A 44 -9.04 -2.30 11.51
N ARG A 45 -8.38 -2.03 10.39
CA ARG A 45 -9.05 -2.02 9.09
C ARG A 45 -9.58 -3.41 8.70
N ILE A 46 -8.78 -4.47 8.89
CA ILE A 46 -9.20 -5.85 8.60
C ILE A 46 -10.34 -6.28 9.51
N GLU A 47 -10.31 -5.89 10.78
CA GLU A 47 -11.39 -6.17 11.70
C GLU A 47 -12.71 -5.52 11.28
N SER A 48 -12.66 -4.24 10.91
CA SER A 48 -13.86 -3.46 10.60
C SER A 48 -14.44 -3.73 9.21
N ARG A 49 -13.58 -3.89 8.19
CA ARG A 49 -14.00 -3.95 6.77
C ARG A 49 -13.64 -5.25 6.06
N GLY A 50 -12.90 -6.15 6.74
CA GLY A 50 -12.33 -7.33 6.11
C GLY A 50 -11.13 -6.99 5.21
N HIS A 51 -10.60 -8.02 4.54
CA HIS A 51 -9.39 -7.94 3.71
C HIS A 51 -9.67 -8.03 2.20
N ALA A 52 -10.92 -8.19 1.80
CA ALA A 52 -11.31 -8.45 0.41
C ALA A 52 -10.86 -7.35 -0.59
N ASP A 53 -10.67 -6.12 -0.11
CA ASP A 53 -10.23 -4.98 -0.93
C ASP A 53 -8.73 -4.73 -0.87
N VAL A 54 -7.98 -5.57 -0.15
CA VAL A 54 -6.52 -5.44 -0.05
C VAL A 54 -5.89 -6.43 -1.02
N PHE A 55 -5.81 -6.05 -2.28
CA PHE A 55 -5.29 -6.91 -3.36
C PHE A 55 -3.77 -7.11 -3.29
N ALA A 56 -3.04 -6.10 -2.82
CA ALA A 56 -1.59 -6.11 -2.68
C ALA A 56 -1.22 -5.60 -1.28
N PRO A 57 -1.23 -6.47 -0.25
CA PRO A 57 -1.03 -6.05 1.13
C PRO A 57 0.32 -5.39 1.36
N GLN A 58 1.38 -5.86 0.73
CA GLN A 58 2.71 -5.24 0.84
C GLN A 58 2.73 -3.81 0.29
N ALA A 59 2.20 -3.58 -0.91
CA ALA A 59 2.11 -2.24 -1.49
C ALA A 59 1.20 -1.32 -0.64
N TYR A 60 0.13 -1.87 -0.09
CA TYR A 60 -0.78 -1.15 0.80
C TYR A 60 -0.07 -0.70 2.08
N LEU A 61 0.62 -1.62 2.74
CA LEU A 61 1.39 -1.35 3.97
C LEU A 61 2.57 -0.40 3.70
N MET A 62 3.27 -0.57 2.58
CA MET A 62 4.35 0.34 2.19
C MET A 62 3.84 1.77 2.02
N ARG A 63 2.66 1.96 1.43
CA ARG A 63 2.04 3.28 1.32
C ARG A 63 1.68 3.85 2.69
N MET A 64 1.10 3.03 3.58
CA MET A 64 0.80 3.46 4.95
C MET A 64 2.08 3.89 5.68
N LEU A 65 3.16 3.11 5.52
CA LEU A 65 4.45 3.41 6.13
C LEU A 65 5.06 4.72 5.59
N LYS A 66 5.02 4.95 4.29
CA LYS A 66 5.45 6.23 3.69
C LYS A 66 4.68 7.41 4.27
N HIS A 67 3.37 7.28 4.44
CA HIS A 67 2.54 8.31 5.08
C HIS A 67 2.93 8.55 6.54
N GLU A 68 3.16 7.49 7.31
CA GLU A 68 3.57 7.60 8.71
C GLU A 68 4.94 8.26 8.83
N ILE A 69 5.88 7.94 7.93
CA ILE A 69 7.20 8.59 7.88
C ILE A 69 7.07 10.09 7.57
N VAL A 70 6.31 10.47 6.55
CA VAL A 70 6.07 11.89 6.20
C VAL A 70 5.43 12.65 7.37
N LYS A 71 4.46 12.04 8.05
CA LYS A 71 3.83 12.61 9.25
C LYS A 71 4.85 12.88 10.35
N ARG A 72 5.76 11.93 10.62
CA ARG A 72 6.83 12.08 11.62
C ARG A 72 7.81 13.17 11.25
N TYR A 73 8.19 13.29 9.98
CA TYR A 73 9.00 14.41 9.51
C TYR A 73 8.30 15.75 9.71
N ALA A 74 7.02 15.86 9.36
CA ALA A 74 6.23 17.08 9.58
C ALA A 74 6.12 17.46 11.06
N GLU A 75 5.96 16.47 11.95
CA GLU A 75 5.93 16.69 13.40
C GLU A 75 7.30 17.12 13.94
N ARG A 76 8.40 16.51 13.46
CA ARG A 76 9.77 16.92 13.79
C ARG A 76 10.06 18.33 13.29
N THR A 77 9.70 18.66 12.05
CA THR A 77 9.89 20.01 11.52
C THR A 77 9.10 21.05 12.30
N ARG A 78 7.89 20.74 12.75
CA ARG A 78 7.13 21.63 13.64
C ARG A 78 7.76 21.80 15.01
N ARG A 79 8.39 20.75 15.55
CA ARG A 79 9.16 20.83 16.81
C ARG A 79 10.48 21.57 16.59
N SER A 80 11.14 21.35 15.45
CA SER A 80 12.42 21.92 15.02
C SER A 80 12.26 23.29 14.34
N ALA A 81 11.05 23.80 14.12
CA ALA A 81 10.87 25.24 13.81
C ALA A 81 11.43 26.15 14.93
N TYR A 82 11.86 25.53 16.02
CA TYR A 82 12.72 26.13 17.04
C TYR A 82 14.21 25.73 16.94
N GLU A 83 14.59 24.74 16.08
CA GLU A 83 16.00 24.33 15.87
C GLU A 83 16.18 23.78 14.44
N THR A 84 17.10 24.40 13.71
CA THR A 84 17.38 24.15 12.28
C THR A 84 18.27 22.93 12.08
N GLU A 85 17.87 21.96 11.23
CA GLU A 85 18.81 21.17 10.41
C GLU A 85 18.10 20.43 9.26
N SER A 86 18.76 20.46 8.08
CA SER A 86 18.29 19.92 6.81
C SER A 86 18.70 18.46 6.63
N TYR A 87 17.82 17.63 6.05
CA TYR A 87 18.11 16.24 5.68
C TYR A 87 17.97 16.04 4.18
N GLU A 88 19.00 15.41 3.58
CA GLU A 88 19.03 14.97 2.19
C GLU A 88 18.33 13.63 2.01
N GLU A 89 17.61 13.51 0.89
CA GLU A 89 16.87 12.33 0.46
C GLU A 89 17.85 11.28 -0.09
N SER A 90 17.93 10.10 0.54
CA SER A 90 18.80 9.00 0.09
C SER A 90 17.96 7.92 -0.60
N ASP A 91 18.17 7.77 -1.90
CA ASP A 91 17.63 6.68 -2.74
C ASP A 91 18.49 5.41 -2.61
N ALA A 92 18.32 4.66 -1.54
CA ALA A 92 18.93 3.33 -1.41
C ALA A 92 17.86 2.24 -1.55
N VAL A 93 17.83 1.56 -2.71
CA VAL A 93 17.00 0.38 -2.96
C VAL A 93 17.79 -0.87 -2.53
N ASP A 94 17.30 -1.56 -1.50
CA ASP A 94 17.87 -2.83 -1.03
C ASP A 94 17.26 -4.02 -1.81
N PRO A 95 18.05 -5.06 -2.14
CA PRO A 95 17.57 -6.20 -2.90
C PRO A 95 16.56 -7.04 -2.09
N VAL A 96 15.33 -7.09 -2.56
CA VAL A 96 14.29 -8.03 -2.11
C VAL A 96 14.62 -9.42 -2.66
N SER A 97 14.32 -10.50 -1.92
CA SER A 97 14.61 -11.85 -2.41
C SER A 97 13.82 -12.17 -3.68
N VAL A 98 14.44 -12.93 -4.60
CA VAL A 98 13.86 -13.22 -5.92
C VAL A 98 12.56 -14.03 -5.81
N GLU A 99 12.42 -14.87 -4.79
CA GLU A 99 11.21 -15.65 -4.53
C GLU A 99 10.05 -14.79 -4.01
N GLU A 100 10.32 -13.80 -3.14
CA GLU A 100 9.31 -12.86 -2.67
C GLU A 100 8.81 -11.97 -3.80
N LEU A 101 9.71 -11.52 -4.69
CA LEU A 101 9.36 -10.78 -5.90
C LEU A 101 8.51 -11.61 -6.89
N ALA A 102 8.77 -12.92 -7.01
CA ALA A 102 8.04 -13.77 -7.94
C ALA A 102 6.59 -14.01 -7.50
N MET A 103 6.34 -14.21 -6.21
CA MET A 103 4.98 -14.42 -5.68
C MET A 103 4.14 -13.15 -5.71
N ASP A 104 4.73 -12.00 -5.40
CA ASP A 104 4.07 -10.70 -5.51
C ASP A 104 3.81 -10.30 -6.96
N ARG A 105 4.71 -10.68 -7.89
CA ARG A 105 4.51 -10.48 -9.32
C ARG A 105 3.33 -11.25 -9.87
N ALA A 106 3.21 -12.55 -9.58
CA ALA A 106 2.09 -13.36 -10.05
C ALA A 106 0.75 -12.81 -9.60
N MET A 107 0.66 -12.37 -8.34
CA MET A 107 -0.55 -11.73 -7.82
C MET A 107 -0.81 -10.37 -8.45
N ALA A 108 0.23 -9.55 -8.60
CA ALA A 108 0.13 -8.25 -9.26
C ALA A 108 -0.31 -8.38 -10.73
N GLU A 109 0.21 -9.36 -11.46
CA GLU A 109 -0.20 -9.66 -12.83
C GLU A 109 -1.68 -10.06 -12.94
N GLN A 110 -2.17 -10.89 -12.02
CA GLN A 110 -3.59 -11.27 -11.97
C GLN A 110 -4.48 -10.06 -11.69
N VAL A 111 -4.10 -9.22 -10.74
CA VAL A 111 -4.82 -7.98 -10.41
C VAL A 111 -4.83 -7.01 -11.58
N LEU A 112 -3.68 -6.80 -12.24
CA LEU A 112 -3.58 -5.94 -13.42
C LEU A 112 -4.39 -6.49 -14.60
N LYS A 113 -4.36 -7.81 -14.82
CA LYS A 113 -5.19 -8.46 -15.85
C LYS A 113 -6.68 -8.26 -15.58
N ALA A 114 -7.11 -8.42 -14.33
CA ALA A 114 -8.49 -8.13 -13.94
C ALA A 114 -8.84 -6.65 -14.11
N ALA A 115 -7.91 -5.74 -13.79
CA ALA A 115 -8.08 -4.29 -13.91
C ALA A 115 -8.17 -3.80 -15.36
N LYS A 116 -7.58 -4.50 -16.34
CA LYS A 116 -7.65 -4.14 -17.77
C LYS A 116 -9.07 -4.05 -18.33
N SER A 117 -10.04 -4.62 -17.64
CA SER A 117 -11.46 -4.52 -17.99
C SER A 117 -12.17 -3.28 -17.47
N LEU A 118 -11.50 -2.49 -16.68
CA LEU A 118 -12.03 -1.20 -16.20
C LEU A 118 -12.08 -0.21 -17.36
N SER A 119 -12.93 0.82 -17.23
CA SER A 119 -12.85 1.98 -18.13
C SER A 119 -11.46 2.62 -18.04
N PRO A 120 -10.95 3.27 -19.11
CA PRO A 120 -9.63 3.87 -19.12
C PRO A 120 -9.35 4.77 -17.91
N ASP A 121 -10.30 5.60 -17.54
CA ASP A 121 -10.18 6.50 -16.41
C ASP A 121 -10.14 5.76 -15.06
N SER A 122 -10.95 4.72 -14.90
CA SER A 122 -10.96 3.91 -13.68
C SER A 122 -9.69 3.07 -13.57
N TYR A 123 -9.19 2.57 -14.69
CA TYR A 123 -7.91 1.86 -14.76
C TYR A 123 -6.75 2.79 -14.37
N ARG A 124 -6.70 4.00 -14.93
CA ARG A 124 -5.67 5.01 -14.59
C ARG A 124 -5.66 5.31 -13.09
N VAL A 125 -6.79 5.62 -12.51
CA VAL A 125 -6.92 5.90 -11.07
C VAL A 125 -6.52 4.66 -10.24
N PHE A 126 -6.90 3.46 -10.66
CA PHE A 126 -6.55 2.22 -10.00
C PHE A 126 -5.04 1.97 -9.99
N VAL A 127 -4.38 2.14 -11.14
CA VAL A 127 -2.92 1.95 -11.28
C VAL A 127 -2.14 3.00 -10.49
N LEU A 128 -2.55 4.27 -10.54
CA LEU A 128 -1.91 5.33 -9.75
C LEU A 128 -1.99 5.04 -8.25
N TYR A 129 -3.13 4.51 -7.78
CA TYR A 129 -3.32 4.18 -6.37
C TYR A 129 -2.56 2.93 -5.94
N TYR A 130 -2.70 1.81 -6.66
CA TYR A 130 -2.15 0.50 -6.27
C TYR A 130 -0.75 0.24 -6.82
N GLY A 131 -0.43 0.74 -8.01
CA GLY A 131 0.86 0.55 -8.65
C GLY A 131 1.91 1.56 -8.19
N PHE A 132 1.53 2.84 -8.13
CA PHE A 132 2.45 3.92 -7.77
C PHE A 132 2.32 4.40 -6.31
N GLY A 133 1.36 3.87 -5.55
CA GLY A 133 1.17 4.21 -4.15
C GLY A 133 0.72 5.65 -3.89
N MET A 134 0.15 6.32 -4.90
CA MET A 134 -0.32 7.70 -4.77
C MET A 134 -1.54 7.81 -3.86
N THR A 135 -1.62 8.90 -3.13
CA THR A 135 -2.79 9.25 -2.32
C THR A 135 -3.96 9.70 -3.19
N VAL A 136 -5.16 9.70 -2.62
CA VAL A 136 -6.35 10.25 -3.31
C VAL A 136 -6.15 11.71 -3.71
N ALA A 137 -5.50 12.51 -2.85
CA ALA A 137 -5.23 13.91 -3.12
C ALA A 137 -4.22 14.11 -4.26
N GLU A 138 -3.14 13.32 -4.30
CA GLU A 138 -2.17 13.32 -5.38
C GLU A 138 -2.79 12.88 -6.71
N ILE A 139 -3.60 11.81 -6.69
CA ILE A 139 -4.33 11.35 -7.88
C ILE A 139 -5.31 12.42 -8.37
N ALA A 140 -6.02 13.07 -7.45
CA ALA A 140 -6.94 14.15 -7.79
C ALA A 140 -6.22 15.28 -8.52
N LYS A 141 -5.06 15.68 -8.02
CA LYS A 141 -4.20 16.71 -8.63
C LYS A 141 -3.68 16.26 -10.00
N GLU A 142 -3.16 15.03 -10.09
CA GLU A 142 -2.57 14.47 -11.33
C GLU A 142 -3.61 14.27 -12.44
N THR A 143 -4.83 13.88 -12.06
CA THR A 143 -5.92 13.60 -13.02
C THR A 143 -6.86 14.76 -13.24
N MET A 144 -6.69 15.88 -12.55
CA MET A 144 -7.61 17.03 -12.52
C MET A 144 -9.04 16.65 -12.10
N LEU A 145 -9.19 15.60 -11.32
CA LEU A 145 -10.47 15.15 -10.78
C LEU A 145 -10.65 15.65 -9.34
N GLY A 146 -11.89 15.84 -8.92
CA GLY A 146 -12.18 16.05 -7.49
C GLY A 146 -11.87 14.80 -6.67
N THR A 147 -11.49 14.98 -5.40
CA THR A 147 -11.16 13.88 -4.48
C THR A 147 -12.30 12.88 -4.33
N GLU A 148 -13.54 13.33 -4.31
CA GLU A 148 -14.73 12.45 -4.24
C GLU A 148 -14.92 11.64 -5.52
N ALA A 149 -14.61 12.20 -6.69
CA ALA A 149 -14.63 11.48 -7.95
C ALA A 149 -13.56 10.38 -7.98
N VAL A 150 -12.36 10.65 -7.46
CA VAL A 150 -11.28 9.64 -7.32
C VAL A 150 -11.72 8.52 -6.38
N LYS A 151 -12.26 8.84 -5.20
CA LYS A 151 -12.78 7.85 -4.24
C LYS A 151 -13.87 6.96 -4.85
N SER A 152 -14.83 7.58 -5.55
CA SER A 152 -15.92 6.86 -6.21
C SER A 152 -15.41 5.92 -7.32
N ARG A 153 -14.45 6.37 -8.13
CA ARG A 153 -13.79 5.54 -9.16
C ARG A 153 -13.02 4.38 -8.55
N LEU A 154 -12.24 4.62 -7.48
CA LEU A 154 -11.53 3.57 -6.75
C LEU A 154 -12.49 2.53 -6.16
N HIS A 155 -13.61 2.98 -5.57
CA HIS A 155 -14.62 2.06 -5.02
C HIS A 155 -15.18 1.12 -6.10
N ARG A 156 -15.61 1.69 -7.25
CA ARG A 156 -16.13 0.91 -8.38
C ARG A 156 -15.07 -0.01 -8.99
N ALA A 157 -13.84 0.48 -9.15
CA ALA A 157 -12.72 -0.30 -9.68
C ALA A 157 -12.42 -1.51 -8.79
N ARG A 158 -12.37 -1.33 -7.47
CA ARG A 158 -12.18 -2.43 -6.50
C ARG A 158 -13.25 -3.49 -6.60
N ALA A 159 -14.52 -3.09 -6.67
CA ALA A 159 -15.64 -4.02 -6.79
C ALA A 159 -15.55 -4.85 -8.08
N ALA A 160 -15.23 -4.21 -9.20
CA ALA A 160 -15.09 -4.88 -10.50
C ALA A 160 -13.90 -5.85 -10.54
N VAL A 161 -12.73 -5.44 -10.02
CA VAL A 161 -11.53 -6.29 -9.94
C VAL A 161 -11.80 -7.50 -9.04
N ARG A 162 -12.38 -7.28 -7.86
CA ARG A 162 -12.76 -8.38 -6.94
C ARG A 162 -13.66 -9.42 -7.59
N LYS A 163 -14.71 -8.97 -8.26
CA LYS A 163 -15.65 -9.86 -8.97
C LYS A 163 -14.93 -10.74 -9.99
N ARG A 164 -13.96 -10.18 -10.74
CA ARG A 164 -13.21 -10.94 -11.75
C ARG A 164 -12.23 -11.93 -11.16
N LEU A 165 -11.54 -11.55 -10.08
CA LEU A 165 -10.62 -12.46 -9.38
C LEU A 165 -11.38 -13.65 -8.79
N ALA A 166 -12.59 -13.43 -8.24
CA ALA A 166 -13.44 -14.50 -7.72
C ALA A 166 -13.91 -15.47 -8.82
N VAL A 167 -14.23 -14.98 -10.00
CA VAL A 167 -14.61 -15.82 -11.15
C VAL A 167 -13.43 -16.66 -11.64
N GLY A 168 -12.22 -16.07 -11.72
CA GLY A 168 -11.01 -16.77 -12.12
C GLY A 168 -10.61 -17.91 -11.18
N GLN A 169 -10.80 -17.74 -9.87
CA GLN A 169 -10.52 -18.79 -8.89
C GLN A 169 -11.50 -19.96 -8.97
N ASN A 170 -12.74 -19.72 -9.34
CA ASN A 170 -13.74 -20.80 -9.51
C ASN A 170 -13.52 -21.65 -10.76
N GLN A 171 -12.90 -21.09 -11.80
CA GLN A 171 -12.54 -21.85 -13.02
C GLN A 171 -11.38 -22.83 -12.78
N ILE A 172 -10.41 -22.45 -11.96
CA ILE A 172 -9.24 -23.31 -11.64
C ILE A 172 -9.63 -24.48 -10.70
N ARG A 173 -10.71 -24.36 -9.94
CA ARG A 173 -11.18 -25.43 -9.02
C ARG A 173 -12.08 -26.47 -9.70
N ASN A 174 -12.49 -26.25 -10.94
CA ASN A 174 -13.39 -27.14 -11.69
C ASN A 174 -12.68 -27.86 -12.86
N GLU A 175 -11.36 -27.73 -12.97
CA GLU A 175 -10.47 -28.56 -13.81
C GLU A 175 -9.65 -29.52 -12.92
#